data_454dba0d0805b046f8b0704f6d700c96
#
_entry.id   454dba0d0805b046f8b0704f6d700c96
#
_cell.length_a   1.000
_cell.length_b   1.000
_cell.length_c   1.000
_cell.angle_alpha   90.00
_cell.angle_beta   90.00
_cell.angle_gamma   90.00
#
_symmetry.space_group_name_H-M   'P 1'
#
loop_
_entity.id
_entity.type
_entity.pdbx_description
1 polymer ?
#
loop_
_entity_poly.entity_id
_entity_poly.type
_entity_poly.pdbx_seq_one_letter_code
_entity_poly.pdbx_strand_id
1 'polypeptide(L)'
;MLKLDKQALGKITQSRTALILFAAAAFTGGTASEASARPYRHHHHHYAHHAARAETSSWRDANASVTSGGGRSFSGVASFYGNESGSRTASGQRFNQEAMTAAHRSLPFGTKLRVTHGGRSVVVTINDRGPFVRGRVLDLSTGAARAIGLTGAGVGQVVAEVVQ
;
A
#
# COMPACT_ATOMS: atom_id res chain seq x y z
N MET A 1 43.94 46.77 2.60
CA MET A 1 43.64 47.17 1.21
C MET A 1 43.86 45.98 0.32
N LEU A 2 42.80 45.24 -0.03
CA LEU A 2 42.78 44.41 -1.23
C LEU A 2 41.33 44.24 -1.64
N LYS A 3 41.11 44.40 -2.93
CA LYS A 3 39.85 44.71 -3.62
C LYS A 3 38.92 43.51 -3.75
N LEU A 4 37.63 43.83 -3.69
CA LEU A 4 36.54 43.01 -4.22
C LEU A 4 36.76 42.72 -5.70
N ASP A 5 36.46 41.48 -6.10
CA ASP A 5 36.07 41.20 -7.46
C ASP A 5 34.67 40.55 -7.46
N LYS A 6 33.74 41.37 -7.98
CA LYS A 6 32.43 40.95 -8.47
C LYS A 6 32.62 40.54 -9.94
N GLN A 7 32.26 39.37 -10.32
CA GLN A 7 31.74 39.05 -11.65
C GLN A 7 31.51 37.54 -11.77
N ALA A 8 30.27 37.09 -11.83
CA ALA A 8 29.83 36.31 -12.97
C ALA A 8 28.35 35.99 -12.85
N LEU A 9 27.56 36.86 -13.44
CA LEU A 9 26.18 36.56 -13.86
C LEU A 9 26.25 35.57 -15.01
N GLY A 10 25.80 34.37 -14.82
CA GLY A 10 25.55 33.39 -15.87
C GLY A 10 24.04 33.23 -16.11
N LYS A 11 23.50 34.03 -17.04
CA LYS A 11 22.19 33.86 -17.62
C LYS A 11 22.17 32.55 -18.40
N ILE A 12 21.24 31.65 -18.11
CA ILE A 12 20.82 30.63 -19.08
C ILE A 12 19.31 30.67 -19.22
N THR A 13 18.90 31.45 -20.16
CA THR A 13 17.61 31.37 -20.86
C THR A 13 17.74 30.28 -21.91
N GLN A 14 16.86 29.33 -21.98
CA GLN A 14 16.39 28.72 -23.22
C GLN A 14 15.10 27.93 -22.98
N SER A 15 14.01 28.61 -23.20
CA SER A 15 12.72 28.04 -23.54
C SER A 15 12.81 27.33 -24.89
N ARG A 16 12.40 26.07 -24.97
CA ARG A 16 12.07 25.40 -26.24
C ARG A 16 10.64 24.93 -26.17
N THR A 17 9.78 25.80 -26.66
CA THR A 17 8.41 25.52 -27.06
C THR A 17 8.45 24.59 -28.29
N ALA A 18 8.08 23.34 -28.10
CA ALA A 18 7.84 22.42 -29.22
C ALA A 18 6.38 22.55 -29.65
N LEU A 19 6.18 23.14 -30.78
CA LEU A 19 4.90 23.26 -31.48
C LEU A 19 4.59 21.91 -32.14
N ILE A 20 3.59 21.18 -31.63
CA ILE A 20 3.08 19.97 -32.31
C ILE A 20 1.90 20.36 -33.15
N LEU A 21 2.11 20.30 -34.49
CA LEU A 21 1.09 20.44 -35.52
C LEU A 21 0.18 19.20 -35.50
N PHE A 22 -1.10 19.41 -35.21
CA PHE A 22 -2.15 18.41 -35.45
C PHE A 22 -2.54 18.42 -36.94
N ALA A 23 -2.21 17.35 -37.63
CA ALA A 23 -2.74 17.08 -38.98
C ALA A 23 -4.13 16.44 -38.80
N ALA A 24 -5.16 17.14 -39.20
CA ALA A 24 -6.50 16.63 -39.35
C ALA A 24 -6.59 15.75 -40.61
N ALA A 25 -6.78 14.45 -40.46
CA ALA A 25 -7.18 13.56 -41.55
C ALA A 25 -8.69 13.35 -41.47
N ALA A 26 -9.39 13.96 -42.41
CA ALA A 26 -10.79 13.69 -42.68
C ALA A 26 -10.91 12.30 -43.33
N PHE A 27 -11.62 11.37 -42.67
CA PHE A 27 -12.01 10.11 -43.29
C PHE A 27 -13.53 10.11 -43.46
N THR A 28 -13.95 10.32 -44.69
CA THR A 28 -15.32 10.20 -45.16
C THR A 28 -15.59 8.76 -45.57
N GLY A 29 -16.72 8.22 -45.13
CA GLY A 29 -17.42 7.16 -45.86
C GLY A 29 -17.22 5.76 -45.32
N GLY A 30 -18.31 5.13 -44.89
CA GLY A 30 -18.35 3.68 -44.63
C GLY A 30 -19.61 3.26 -43.90
N THR A 31 -20.73 3.16 -44.66
CA THR A 31 -21.85 2.21 -44.55
C THR A 31 -22.26 1.71 -43.17
N ALA A 32 -23.45 2.09 -42.74
CA ALA A 32 -24.22 1.48 -41.66
C ALA A 32 -24.38 -0.02 -41.91
N SER A 33 -23.83 -0.84 -41.02
CA SER A 33 -24.16 -2.24 -40.90
C SER A 33 -25.21 -2.38 -39.79
N GLU A 34 -26.42 -2.72 -40.18
CA GLU A 34 -27.51 -3.06 -39.27
C GLU A 34 -27.12 -4.28 -38.43
N ALA A 35 -26.79 -4.06 -37.19
CA ALA A 35 -26.64 -5.16 -36.25
C ALA A 35 -28.02 -5.66 -35.80
N SER A 36 -28.48 -6.73 -36.44
CA SER A 36 -29.65 -7.49 -36.08
C SER A 36 -29.47 -8.04 -34.64
N ALA A 37 -30.16 -7.45 -33.68
CA ALA A 37 -30.23 -7.93 -32.33
C ALA A 37 -31.02 -9.24 -32.28
N ARG A 38 -30.35 -10.36 -32.16
CA ARG A 38 -30.98 -11.66 -31.83
C ARG A 38 -31.39 -11.62 -30.36
N PRO A 39 -32.64 -11.97 -30.02
CA PRO A 39 -33.06 -12.09 -28.63
C PRO A 39 -32.31 -13.24 -27.95
N TYR A 40 -31.65 -12.91 -26.87
CA TYR A 40 -30.95 -13.88 -26.01
C TYR A 40 -32.00 -14.71 -25.30
N ARG A 41 -32.16 -15.99 -25.70
CA ARG A 41 -32.98 -16.95 -24.96
C ARG A 41 -32.31 -17.25 -23.64
N HIS A 42 -32.93 -16.82 -22.54
CA HIS A 42 -32.55 -17.26 -21.20
C HIS A 42 -32.89 -18.76 -21.08
N HIS A 43 -31.89 -19.61 -21.14
CA HIS A 43 -31.99 -20.95 -20.66
C HIS A 43 -31.83 -20.91 -19.13
N HIS A 44 -32.94 -21.07 -18.42
CA HIS A 44 -32.92 -21.36 -17.00
C HIS A 44 -32.36 -22.78 -16.83
N HIS A 45 -31.08 -22.88 -16.57
CA HIS A 45 -30.50 -24.08 -16.02
C HIS A 45 -30.84 -24.13 -14.53
N HIS A 46 -31.79 -24.99 -14.19
CA HIS A 46 -31.96 -25.43 -12.81
C HIS A 46 -30.70 -26.20 -12.39
N TYR A 47 -29.76 -25.49 -11.77
CA TYR A 47 -28.70 -26.17 -11.05
C TYR A 47 -29.26 -26.67 -9.73
N ALA A 48 -29.34 -27.98 -9.63
CA ALA A 48 -29.58 -28.67 -8.38
C ALA A 48 -28.58 -28.20 -7.35
N HIS A 49 -29.12 -27.74 -6.22
CA HIS A 49 -28.32 -27.40 -5.05
C HIS A 49 -27.65 -28.66 -4.50
N HIS A 50 -26.52 -29.04 -5.07
CA HIS A 50 -25.56 -29.79 -4.31
C HIS A 50 -24.88 -28.78 -3.41
N ALA A 51 -25.17 -28.85 -2.12
CA ALA A 51 -24.45 -28.12 -1.08
C ALA A 51 -23.00 -28.62 -1.06
N ALA A 52 -22.21 -28.15 -2.02
CA ALA A 52 -20.79 -28.08 -1.89
C ALA A 52 -20.52 -26.85 -1.01
N ARG A 53 -20.21 -27.12 0.24
CA ARG A 53 -19.63 -26.18 1.19
C ARG A 53 -18.41 -25.55 0.50
N ALA A 54 -18.66 -24.47 -0.26
CA ALA A 54 -17.61 -23.70 -0.89
C ALA A 54 -16.83 -23.04 0.24
N GLU A 55 -15.60 -23.47 0.36
CA GLU A 55 -14.59 -22.86 1.19
C GLU A 55 -14.37 -21.40 0.77
N THR A 56 -15.09 -20.49 1.42
CA THR A 56 -14.88 -19.05 1.31
C THR A 56 -13.77 -18.65 2.24
N SER A 57 -12.54 -19.07 1.96
CA SER A 57 -11.45 -18.90 2.91
C SER A 57 -10.15 -18.36 2.31
N SER A 58 -10.13 -17.70 1.19
CA SER A 58 -8.80 -17.44 0.63
C SER A 58 -8.16 -16.10 1.00
N TRP A 59 -8.89 -15.14 1.56
CA TRP A 59 -8.30 -13.84 1.91
C TRP A 59 -8.36 -13.50 3.41
N ARG A 60 -9.17 -14.22 4.18
CA ARG A 60 -9.17 -14.12 5.65
C ARG A 60 -8.07 -14.96 6.28
N ASP A 61 -7.74 -16.10 5.66
CA ASP A 61 -6.78 -17.05 6.22
C ASP A 61 -5.31 -16.71 5.93
N ALA A 62 -5.03 -15.83 4.97
CA ALA A 62 -3.69 -15.31 4.75
C ALA A 62 -3.16 -14.45 5.91
N ASN A 63 -4.00 -14.19 6.94
CA ASN A 63 -3.67 -13.24 7.99
C ASN A 63 -3.69 -13.84 9.41
N ALA A 64 -3.90 -15.14 9.59
CA ALA A 64 -4.02 -15.69 10.94
C ALA A 64 -3.52 -17.13 11.04
N SER A 65 -2.22 -17.31 11.10
CA SER A 65 -1.70 -18.40 11.95
C SER A 65 -1.81 -17.91 13.38
N VAL A 66 -3.00 -18.04 13.98
CA VAL A 66 -3.18 -17.79 15.41
C VAL A 66 -2.58 -18.99 16.13
N THR A 67 -1.35 -18.88 16.55
CA THR A 67 -0.75 -19.83 17.48
C THR A 67 -1.39 -19.61 18.85
N SER A 68 -2.13 -20.60 19.31
CA SER A 68 -2.80 -20.61 20.62
C SER A 68 -1.76 -20.63 21.73
N GLY A 69 -1.38 -19.47 22.18
CA GLY A 69 -0.54 -19.26 23.35
C GLY A 69 -0.78 -17.84 23.86
N GLY A 70 -1.76 -17.63 24.71
CA GLY A 70 -1.94 -16.48 25.61
C GLY A 70 -2.03 -15.06 25.02
N GLY A 71 -1.72 -14.82 23.75
CA GLY A 71 -1.77 -13.51 23.09
C GLY A 71 -2.15 -13.66 21.62
N ARG A 72 -2.88 -12.67 21.08
CA ARG A 72 -3.18 -12.62 19.64
C ARG A 72 -1.88 -12.37 18.89
N SER A 73 -1.41 -13.35 18.11
CA SER A 73 -0.22 -13.21 17.24
C SER A 73 -0.58 -13.50 15.79
N PHE A 74 0.16 -12.90 14.88
CA PHE A 74 0.08 -13.14 13.45
C PHE A 74 1.44 -12.96 12.80
N SER A 75 1.62 -13.53 11.63
CA SER A 75 2.85 -13.38 10.85
C SER A 75 2.54 -13.04 9.41
N GLY A 76 3.49 -12.43 8.73
CA GLY A 76 3.36 -12.08 7.32
C GLY A 76 4.39 -11.05 6.90
N VAL A 77 4.27 -10.57 5.65
CA VAL A 77 5.17 -9.56 5.11
C VAL A 77 4.82 -8.19 5.69
N ALA A 78 5.83 -7.50 6.22
CA ALA A 78 5.76 -6.09 6.56
C ALA A 78 6.59 -5.25 5.60
N SER A 79 6.19 -3.99 5.42
CA SER A 79 6.97 -2.93 4.82
C SER A 79 7.09 -1.75 5.78
N PHE A 80 7.60 -0.63 5.30
CA PHE A 80 7.62 0.61 6.07
C PHE A 80 7.32 1.81 5.18
N TYR A 81 6.98 2.93 5.81
CA TYR A 81 6.67 4.19 5.16
C TYR A 81 7.25 5.37 5.96
N GLY A 82 7.48 6.47 5.27
CA GLY A 82 8.02 7.70 5.81
C GLY A 82 7.15 8.92 5.51
N ASN A 83 7.74 10.09 5.55
CA ASN A 83 7.05 11.38 5.40
C ASN A 83 6.36 11.56 4.03
N GLU A 84 6.69 10.74 3.03
CA GLU A 84 6.04 10.70 1.72
C GLU A 84 4.58 10.24 1.79
N SER A 85 4.19 9.55 2.86
CA SER A 85 2.84 9.01 3.04
C SER A 85 1.82 10.02 3.58
N GLY A 86 2.23 11.25 3.82
CA GLY A 86 1.37 12.34 4.29
C GLY A 86 1.70 12.82 5.70
N SER A 87 0.97 13.85 6.12
CA SER A 87 1.23 14.53 7.41
C SER A 87 0.36 14.05 8.57
N ARG A 88 -0.67 13.24 8.30
CA ARG A 88 -1.61 12.70 9.30
C ARG A 88 -1.87 11.23 9.08
N THR A 89 -2.02 10.52 10.18
CA THR A 89 -2.43 9.11 10.21
C THR A 89 -3.95 8.98 10.19
N ALA A 90 -4.47 7.78 9.93
CA ALA A 90 -5.90 7.50 9.94
C ALA A 90 -6.55 7.68 11.32
N SER A 91 -5.79 7.66 12.41
CA SER A 91 -6.27 8.02 13.75
C SER A 91 -6.38 9.54 13.98
N GLY A 92 -6.01 10.37 12.99
CA GLY A 92 -6.01 11.82 13.08
C GLY A 92 -4.75 12.43 13.72
N GLN A 93 -3.82 11.63 14.18
CA GLN A 93 -2.56 12.08 14.75
C GLN A 93 -1.64 12.64 13.67
N ARG A 94 -0.76 13.59 14.05
CA ARG A 94 0.32 14.00 13.17
C ARG A 94 1.28 12.83 12.95
N PHE A 95 1.59 12.54 11.69
CA PHE A 95 2.54 11.49 11.38
C PHE A 95 3.96 11.90 11.78
N ASN A 96 4.67 10.97 12.41
CA ASN A 96 6.08 11.09 12.72
C ASN A 96 6.77 9.77 12.34
N GLN A 97 7.58 9.82 11.30
CA GLN A 97 8.27 8.64 10.79
C GLN A 97 9.26 8.00 11.78
N GLU A 98 9.75 8.76 12.77
CA GLU A 98 10.69 8.26 13.78
C GLU A 98 9.97 7.63 15.00
N ALA A 99 8.66 7.84 15.13
CA ALA A 99 7.88 7.25 16.22
C ALA A 99 7.72 5.74 16.03
N MET A 100 7.58 4.99 17.14
CA MET A 100 7.34 3.55 17.12
C MET A 100 5.86 3.25 16.86
N THR A 101 5.44 3.38 15.59
CA THR A 101 4.05 3.22 15.15
C THR A 101 3.94 2.31 13.94
N ALA A 102 2.72 1.86 13.67
CA ALA A 102 2.43 1.02 12.52
C ALA A 102 0.99 1.20 12.02
N ALA A 103 0.78 0.82 10.76
CA ALA A 103 -0.52 0.69 10.12
C ALA A 103 -0.95 -0.77 10.07
N HIS A 104 -2.21 -1.03 10.45
CA HIS A 104 -2.86 -2.33 10.30
C HIS A 104 -4.31 -2.15 9.83
N ARG A 105 -4.81 -3.12 9.05
CA ARG A 105 -6.14 -3.00 8.40
C ARG A 105 -7.30 -2.89 9.38
N SER A 106 -7.29 -3.68 10.45
CA SER A 106 -8.45 -3.88 11.31
C SER A 106 -8.19 -3.80 12.80
N LEU A 107 -6.93 -3.87 13.27
CA LEU A 107 -6.65 -3.74 14.70
C LEU A 107 -7.10 -2.35 15.21
N PRO A 108 -7.66 -2.27 16.42
CA PRO A 108 -8.02 -0.99 17.04
C PRO A 108 -6.82 -0.05 17.11
N PHE A 109 -7.07 1.27 16.93
CA PHE A 109 -6.04 2.27 17.20
C PHE A 109 -5.65 2.21 18.68
N GLY A 110 -4.36 2.43 18.96
CA GLY A 110 -3.80 2.30 20.29
C GLY A 110 -3.33 0.88 20.66
N THR A 111 -3.69 -0.15 19.85
CA THR A 111 -3.16 -1.50 20.07
C THR A 111 -1.64 -1.49 20.01
N LYS A 112 -0.99 -2.09 20.99
CA LYS A 112 0.46 -2.28 20.99
C LYS A 112 0.81 -3.66 20.46
N LEU A 113 1.78 -3.70 19.55
CA LEU A 113 2.31 -4.92 18.95
C LEU A 113 3.80 -5.02 19.23
N ARG A 114 4.25 -6.17 19.70
CA ARG A 114 5.66 -6.55 19.59
C ARG A 114 5.87 -7.14 18.21
N VAL A 115 6.70 -6.49 17.41
CA VAL A 115 7.01 -6.91 16.05
C VAL A 115 8.44 -7.42 16.02
N THR A 116 8.63 -8.63 15.54
CA THR A 116 9.93 -9.32 15.48
C THR A 116 10.31 -9.59 14.03
N HIS A 117 11.53 -9.25 13.65
CA HIS A 117 12.16 -9.53 12.35
C HIS A 117 13.63 -9.88 12.56
N GLY A 118 14.10 -11.00 11.97
CA GLY A 118 15.51 -11.38 12.02
C GLY A 118 16.12 -11.44 13.43
N GLY A 119 15.31 -11.85 14.44
CA GLY A 119 15.74 -11.93 15.84
C GLY A 119 15.72 -10.58 16.60
N ARG A 120 15.33 -9.47 15.95
CA ARG A 120 15.16 -8.16 16.58
C ARG A 120 13.69 -7.86 16.78
N SER A 121 13.35 -7.20 17.89
CA SER A 121 11.97 -6.85 18.20
C SER A 121 11.82 -5.38 18.54
N VAL A 122 10.64 -4.83 18.23
CA VAL A 122 10.22 -3.48 18.62
C VAL A 122 8.75 -3.51 19.06
N VAL A 123 8.37 -2.68 20.00
CA VAL A 123 6.97 -2.47 20.35
C VAL A 123 6.48 -1.23 19.59
N VAL A 124 5.41 -1.40 18.81
CA VAL A 124 4.78 -0.32 18.04
C VAL A 124 3.34 -0.12 18.46
N THR A 125 2.83 1.08 18.27
CA THR A 125 1.42 1.41 18.47
C THR A 125 0.71 1.52 17.13
N ILE A 126 -0.44 0.85 16.97
CA ILE A 126 -1.28 0.99 15.78
C ILE A 126 -1.97 2.34 15.83
N ASN A 127 -1.67 3.20 14.88
CA ASN A 127 -2.28 4.52 14.72
C ASN A 127 -2.69 4.86 13.29
N ASP A 128 -2.47 3.91 12.35
CA ASP A 128 -2.81 4.12 10.95
C ASP A 128 -3.51 2.91 10.34
N ARG A 129 -4.03 3.09 9.11
CA ARG A 129 -4.72 2.06 8.33
C ARG A 129 -3.90 1.64 7.11
N GLY A 130 -3.94 0.37 6.81
CA GLY A 130 -3.15 -0.31 5.77
C GLY A 130 -2.47 -1.55 6.35
N PRO A 131 -1.63 -2.21 5.58
CA PRO A 131 -1.38 -2.03 4.14
C PRO A 131 -2.58 -2.44 3.28
N PHE A 132 -2.80 -1.71 2.17
CA PHE A 132 -3.81 -2.07 1.17
C PHE A 132 -3.23 -2.87 -0.01
N VAL A 133 -1.97 -3.25 0.09
CA VAL A 133 -1.26 -4.12 -0.86
C VAL A 133 -1.44 -5.57 -0.45
N ARG A 134 -1.75 -6.45 -1.43
CA ARG A 134 -1.88 -7.90 -1.19
C ARG A 134 -0.59 -8.49 -0.62
N GLY A 135 -0.75 -9.44 0.31
CA GLY A 135 0.37 -10.16 0.91
C GLY A 135 1.09 -9.44 2.04
N ARG A 136 0.86 -8.13 2.22
CA ARG A 136 1.37 -7.40 3.38
C ARG A 136 0.36 -7.39 4.53
N VAL A 137 0.86 -7.55 5.74
CA VAL A 137 0.05 -7.58 6.97
C VAL A 137 0.25 -6.33 7.82
N LEU A 138 1.40 -5.68 7.71
CA LEU A 138 1.79 -4.55 8.54
C LEU A 138 2.65 -3.57 7.75
N ASP A 139 2.46 -2.27 7.96
CA ASP A 139 3.38 -1.23 7.51
C ASP A 139 3.90 -0.48 8.72
N LEU A 140 5.22 -0.47 8.89
CA LEU A 140 5.91 0.15 10.03
C LEU A 140 6.27 1.60 9.70
N SER A 141 6.38 2.46 10.70
CA SER A 141 7.12 3.72 10.55
C SER A 141 8.59 3.43 10.24
N THR A 142 9.28 4.38 9.63
CA THR A 142 10.72 4.25 9.31
C THR A 142 11.55 3.97 10.56
N GLY A 143 11.25 4.64 11.68
CA GLY A 143 11.96 4.42 12.96
C GLY A 143 11.77 2.99 13.48
N ALA A 144 10.54 2.47 13.45
CA ALA A 144 10.25 1.10 13.87
C ALA A 144 10.94 0.07 12.94
N ALA A 145 10.89 0.28 11.63
CA ALA A 145 11.56 -0.59 10.67
C ALA A 145 13.08 -0.61 10.86
N ARG A 146 13.67 0.54 11.16
CA ARG A 146 15.10 0.68 11.45
C ARG A 146 15.48 -0.10 12.71
N ALA A 147 14.65 -0.04 13.75
CA ALA A 147 14.91 -0.74 15.02
C ALA A 147 15.03 -2.26 14.84
N ILE A 148 14.27 -2.85 13.93
CA ILE A 148 14.30 -4.30 13.63
C ILE A 148 15.16 -4.66 12.42
N GLY A 149 15.83 -3.69 11.78
CA GLY A 149 16.71 -3.91 10.65
C GLY A 149 16.00 -4.18 9.31
N LEU A 150 14.72 -3.79 9.19
CA LEU A 150 13.92 -4.02 7.98
C LEU A 150 14.24 -3.03 6.86
N THR A 151 14.82 -1.86 7.18
CA THR A 151 15.04 -0.78 6.20
C THR A 151 15.95 -1.16 5.04
N GLY A 152 16.92 -2.06 5.26
CA GLY A 152 17.81 -2.49 4.19
C GLY A 152 17.16 -3.36 3.12
N ALA A 153 16.13 -4.13 3.50
CA ALA A 153 15.42 -5.04 2.59
C ALA A 153 14.15 -4.41 2.00
N GLY A 154 13.66 -3.32 2.56
CA GLY A 154 12.40 -2.68 2.16
C GLY A 154 11.15 -3.40 2.63
N VAL A 155 11.13 -4.72 2.52
CA VAL A 155 10.08 -5.63 2.98
C VAL A 155 10.68 -6.87 3.64
N GLY A 156 9.95 -7.50 4.54
CA GLY A 156 10.41 -8.73 5.18
C GLY A 156 9.33 -9.42 6.00
N GLN A 157 9.59 -10.68 6.31
CA GLN A 157 8.72 -11.47 7.18
C GLN A 157 8.84 -11.00 8.63
N VAL A 158 7.69 -10.80 9.25
CA VAL A 158 7.60 -10.43 10.67
C VAL A 158 6.66 -11.37 11.41
N VAL A 159 6.87 -11.48 12.70
CA VAL A 159 5.90 -12.00 13.66
C VAL A 159 5.45 -10.83 14.52
N ALA A 160 4.16 -10.63 14.67
CA ALA A 160 3.55 -9.58 15.47
C ALA A 160 2.66 -10.17 16.55
N GLU A 161 2.87 -9.75 17.80
CA GLU A 161 2.13 -10.20 18.97
C GLU A 161 1.46 -9.00 19.64
N VAL A 162 0.18 -9.11 19.97
CA VAL A 162 -0.49 -8.08 20.76
C VAL A 162 0.06 -8.12 22.19
N VAL A 163 0.57 -6.97 22.65
CA VAL A 163 1.04 -6.76 24.02
C VAL A 163 0.12 -5.77 24.72
N GLN A 164 -0.12 -5.99 26.00
CA GLN A 164 -0.95 -5.10 26.83
C GLN A 164 -0.12 -3.95 27.39
#